data_7223e8e404e374d1951c5a1d494b5a5d
#
_entry.id   7223e8e404e374d1951c5a1d494b5a5d
#
_cell.length_a   1.000
_cell.length_b   1.000
_cell.length_c   1.000
_cell.angle_alpha   90.00
_cell.angle_beta   90.00
_cell.angle_gamma   90.00
#
_symmetry.space_group_name_H-M   'P 1'
#
loop_
_entity.id
_entity.type
_entity.pdbx_description
1 polymer ?
#
loop_
_entity_poly.entity_id
_entity_poly.type
_entity_poly.pdbx_seq_one_letter_code
_entity_poly.pdbx_strand_id
1 'polypeptide(L)'
;MARIRTIKPEFFTSEDVVELSPFARLLYIALWCEADKEGRLAWKPKTFKMRYFPADDCDIDEMCDALVTRGLVCLYGENLAYVPTFKDHQHINPREKDSA
;
A
#
# COMPACT_ATOMS: atom_id res chain seq x y z
N MET A 1 8.51 1.39 -10.16
CA MET A 1 8.17 2.79 -10.40
C MET A 1 6.76 3.08 -9.91
N ALA A 2 6.61 4.16 -9.17
CA ALA A 2 5.32 4.53 -8.61
C ALA A 2 4.35 5.04 -9.69
N ARG A 3 3.05 4.79 -9.48
CA ARG A 3 1.99 5.14 -10.42
C ARG A 3 0.91 5.96 -9.74
N ILE A 4 0.21 6.75 -10.54
CA ILE A 4 -0.96 7.48 -10.05
C ILE A 4 -2.08 6.50 -9.76
N ARG A 5 -2.72 6.64 -8.59
CA ARG A 5 -3.85 5.79 -8.18
C ARG A 5 -5.00 6.66 -7.70
N THR A 6 -6.17 6.06 -7.60
CA THR A 6 -7.38 6.76 -7.15
C THR A 6 -7.69 6.42 -5.69
N ILE A 7 -8.40 7.34 -5.03
CA ILE A 7 -8.89 7.14 -3.66
C ILE A 7 -10.40 7.33 -3.69
N LYS A 8 -11.14 6.27 -3.33
CA LYS A 8 -12.60 6.36 -3.22
C LYS A 8 -12.98 6.91 -1.85
N PRO A 9 -14.06 7.67 -1.75
CA PRO A 9 -14.50 8.22 -0.46
C PRO A 9 -14.69 7.15 0.62
N GLU A 10 -15.10 5.95 0.25
CA GLU A 10 -15.31 4.84 1.17
C GLU A 10 -14.04 4.41 1.89
N PHE A 11 -12.87 4.80 1.38
CA PHE A 11 -11.60 4.55 2.04
C PHE A 11 -11.61 5.07 3.48
N PHE A 12 -12.16 6.26 3.68
CA PHE A 12 -12.11 6.93 5.00
C PHE A 12 -13.11 6.35 6.00
N THR A 13 -14.07 5.56 5.55
CA THR A 13 -15.08 4.96 6.42
C THR A 13 -14.94 3.45 6.58
N SER A 14 -13.97 2.84 5.90
CA SER A 14 -13.68 1.41 6.04
C SER A 14 -13.25 1.09 7.46
N GLU A 15 -13.82 0.04 8.06
CA GLU A 15 -13.48 -0.37 9.42
C GLU A 15 -12.00 -0.64 9.58
N ASP A 16 -11.40 -1.31 8.61
CA ASP A 16 -9.98 -1.63 8.67
C ASP A 16 -9.10 -0.39 8.61
N VAL A 17 -9.51 0.59 7.82
CA VAL A 17 -8.73 1.82 7.64
C VAL A 17 -8.86 2.74 8.85
N VAL A 18 -10.07 2.88 9.43
CA VAL A 18 -10.25 3.77 10.57
C VAL A 18 -9.48 3.33 11.81
N GLU A 19 -9.17 2.03 11.90
CA GLU A 19 -8.36 1.50 13.01
C GLU A 19 -6.87 1.78 12.85
N LEU A 20 -6.43 2.19 11.67
CA LEU A 20 -5.03 2.50 11.42
C LEU A 20 -4.68 3.89 11.92
N SER A 21 -3.40 4.07 12.33
CA SER A 21 -2.88 5.41 12.61
C SER A 21 -2.86 6.22 11.31
N PRO A 22 -2.83 7.56 11.39
CA PRO A 22 -2.74 8.37 10.17
C PRO A 22 -1.54 8.05 9.30
N PHE A 23 -0.39 7.76 9.88
CA PHE A 23 0.80 7.36 9.11
C PHE A 23 0.59 6.03 8.41
N ALA A 24 -0.05 5.06 9.08
CA ALA A 24 -0.31 3.76 8.45
C ALA A 24 -1.30 3.89 7.29
N ARG A 25 -2.29 4.78 7.40
CA ARG A 25 -3.21 5.07 6.30
C ARG A 25 -2.47 5.66 5.10
N LEU A 26 -1.57 6.60 5.34
CA LEU A 26 -0.75 7.19 4.27
C LEU A 26 0.13 6.13 3.62
N LEU A 27 0.73 5.26 4.42
CA LEU A 27 1.54 4.18 3.87
C LEU A 27 0.69 3.27 2.99
N TYR A 28 -0.52 2.92 3.41
CA TYR A 28 -1.40 2.07 2.62
C TYR A 28 -1.67 2.68 1.24
N ILE A 29 -1.98 3.97 1.21
CA ILE A 29 -2.18 4.69 -0.05
C ILE A 29 -0.91 4.68 -0.89
N ALA A 30 0.25 4.91 -0.26
CA ALA A 30 1.53 4.91 -0.96
C ALA A 30 1.83 3.54 -1.59
N LEU A 31 1.45 2.46 -0.93
CA LEU A 31 1.65 1.12 -1.46
C LEU A 31 0.81 0.87 -2.71
N TRP A 32 -0.36 1.49 -2.82
CA TRP A 32 -1.13 1.42 -4.06
C TRP A 32 -0.33 2.00 -5.23
N CYS A 33 0.41 3.08 -4.99
CA CYS A 33 1.25 3.71 -6.00
C CYS A 33 2.46 2.82 -6.36
N GLU A 34 2.96 2.03 -5.40
CA GLU A 34 4.06 1.10 -5.65
C GLU A 34 3.61 -0.13 -6.42
N ALA A 35 2.38 -0.58 -6.21
CA ALA A 35 1.88 -1.83 -6.75
C ALA A 35 1.73 -1.78 -8.28
N ASP A 36 1.89 -2.94 -8.91
CA ASP A 36 1.56 -3.08 -10.33
C ASP A 36 0.03 -3.17 -10.49
N LYS A 37 -0.45 -3.34 -11.71
CA LYS A 37 -1.89 -3.36 -11.97
C LYS A 37 -2.62 -4.52 -11.30
N GLU A 38 -1.90 -5.53 -10.85
CA GLU A 38 -2.45 -6.68 -10.15
C GLU A 38 -2.39 -6.50 -8.63
N GLY A 39 -1.85 -5.39 -8.15
CA GLY A 39 -1.73 -5.13 -6.72
C GLY A 39 -0.49 -5.73 -6.08
N ARG A 40 0.49 -6.18 -6.90
CA ARG A 40 1.72 -6.81 -6.42
C ARG A 40 2.84 -5.79 -6.29
N LEU A 41 3.66 -5.94 -5.26
CA LEU A 41 4.77 -5.01 -5.02
C LEU A 41 5.92 -5.71 -4.29
N ALA A 42 7.10 -5.11 -4.39
CA ALA A 42 8.24 -5.54 -3.59
C ALA A 42 8.04 -5.05 -2.15
N TRP A 43 8.28 -5.92 -1.18
CA TRP A 43 8.09 -5.59 0.23
C TRP A 43 9.41 -5.16 0.85
N LYS A 44 9.61 -3.85 0.93
CA LYS A 44 10.87 -3.27 1.40
C LYS A 44 10.59 -2.09 2.34
N PRO A 45 10.32 -2.36 3.63
CA PRO A 45 9.96 -1.30 4.58
C PRO A 45 10.96 -0.14 4.64
N LYS A 46 12.26 -0.42 4.62
CA LYS A 46 13.26 0.66 4.64
C LYS A 46 13.14 1.57 3.42
N THR A 47 12.87 0.99 2.27
CA THR A 47 12.66 1.76 1.05
C THR A 47 11.41 2.62 1.16
N PHE A 48 10.33 2.08 1.73
CA PHE A 48 9.10 2.83 1.95
C PHE A 48 9.34 4.03 2.85
N LYS A 49 10.11 3.83 3.95
CA LYS A 49 10.43 4.93 4.86
C LYS A 49 11.18 6.04 4.11
N MET A 50 12.19 5.68 3.36
CA MET A 50 13.01 6.65 2.63
C MET A 50 12.23 7.37 1.54
N ARG A 51 11.32 6.66 0.87
CA ARG A 51 10.60 7.20 -0.28
C ARG A 51 9.40 8.06 0.12
N TYR A 52 8.66 7.63 1.14
CA TYR A 52 7.38 8.25 1.49
C TYR A 52 7.37 9.03 2.79
N PHE A 53 8.31 8.75 3.68
CA PHE A 53 8.37 9.41 4.99
C PHE A 53 9.79 9.84 5.33
N PRO A 54 10.51 10.51 4.40
CA PRO A 54 11.93 10.82 4.64
C PRO A 54 12.15 11.83 5.76
N ALA A 55 11.17 12.68 6.02
CA ALA A 55 11.27 13.74 7.03
C ALA A 55 10.42 13.48 8.27
N ASP A 56 9.73 12.34 8.31
CA ASP A 56 8.79 12.05 9.40
C ASP A 56 9.42 11.10 10.42
N ASP A 57 9.14 11.38 11.69
CA ASP A 57 9.56 10.50 12.78
C ASP A 57 8.47 9.46 13.01
N CYS A 58 8.55 8.35 12.28
CA CYS A 58 7.56 7.28 12.36
C CYS A 58 8.23 5.91 12.34
N ASP A 59 7.57 4.92 12.94
CA ASP A 59 8.04 3.55 12.97
C ASP A 59 7.47 2.78 11.79
N ILE A 60 8.25 2.68 10.72
CA ILE A 60 7.81 2.03 9.49
C ILE A 60 7.48 0.55 9.70
N ASP A 61 8.21 -0.14 10.58
CA ASP A 61 7.94 -1.55 10.82
C ASP A 61 6.59 -1.75 11.50
N GLU A 62 6.26 -0.91 12.46
CA GLU A 62 4.95 -0.95 13.12
C GLU A 62 3.83 -0.66 12.12
N MET A 63 4.03 0.32 11.24
CA MET A 63 3.05 0.67 10.21
C MET A 63 2.82 -0.50 9.24
N CYS A 64 3.90 -1.13 8.80
CA CYS A 64 3.82 -2.30 7.93
C CYS A 64 3.12 -3.46 8.61
N ASP A 65 3.46 -3.72 9.88
CA ASP A 65 2.83 -4.80 10.65
C ASP A 65 1.34 -4.57 10.80
N ALA A 66 0.91 -3.33 11.01
CA ALA A 66 -0.50 -3.00 11.13
C ALA A 66 -1.27 -3.35 9.86
N LEU A 67 -0.71 -3.07 8.70
CA LEU A 67 -1.34 -3.38 7.42
C LEU A 67 -1.43 -4.89 7.19
N VAL A 68 -0.38 -5.62 7.51
CA VAL A 68 -0.35 -7.08 7.36
C VAL A 68 -1.31 -7.75 8.33
N THR A 69 -1.30 -7.32 9.59
CA THR A 69 -2.15 -7.90 10.63
C THR A 69 -3.64 -7.75 10.29
N ARG A 70 -4.02 -6.64 9.68
CA ARG A 70 -5.42 -6.40 9.31
C ARG A 70 -5.80 -7.03 7.97
N GLY A 71 -4.87 -7.71 7.31
CA GLY A 71 -5.14 -8.36 6.03
C GLY A 71 -5.26 -7.41 4.85
N LEU A 72 -4.87 -6.15 5.03
CA LEU A 72 -4.90 -5.16 3.94
C LEU A 72 -3.78 -5.39 2.95
N VAL A 73 -2.70 -6.01 3.42
CA VAL A 73 -1.57 -6.42 2.60
C VAL A 73 -1.19 -7.84 2.99
N CYS A 74 -0.94 -8.69 2.01
CA CYS A 74 -0.53 -10.07 2.24
C CYS A 74 0.89 -10.28 1.72
N LEU A 75 1.72 -10.90 2.55
CA LEU A 75 3.10 -11.22 2.16
C LEU A 75 3.16 -12.59 1.50
N TYR A 76 4.05 -12.74 0.53
CA TYR A 76 4.30 -14.03 -0.10
C TYR A 76 5.74 -14.09 -0.61
N GLY A 77 6.27 -15.30 -0.74
CA GLY A 77 7.65 -15.49 -1.18
C GLY A 77 8.64 -14.71 -0.34
N GLU A 78 9.75 -14.32 -0.94
CA GLU A 78 10.75 -13.49 -0.27
C GLU A 78 10.58 -12.04 -0.71
N ASN A 79 10.30 -11.17 0.25
CA ASN A 79 10.21 -9.72 0.01
C ASN A 79 9.19 -9.33 -1.05
N LEU A 80 8.07 -10.06 -1.10
CA LEU A 80 6.97 -9.75 -2.02
C LEU A 80 5.67 -9.62 -1.24
N ALA A 81 4.77 -8.79 -1.75
CA ALA A 81 3.47 -8.57 -1.15
C ALA A 81 2.43 -8.23 -2.20
N TYR A 82 1.15 -8.35 -1.82
CA TYR A 82 0.07 -7.91 -2.69
C TYR A 82 -1.05 -7.32 -1.85
N VAL A 83 -1.86 -6.47 -2.50
CA VAL A 83 -3.05 -5.88 -1.90
C VAL A 83 -4.26 -6.68 -2.37
N PRO A 84 -4.89 -7.50 -1.49
CA PRO A 84 -5.94 -8.44 -1.92
C PRO A 84 -7.12 -7.80 -2.66
N THR A 85 -7.54 -6.60 -2.27
CA THR A 85 -8.70 -5.94 -2.85
C THR A 85 -8.31 -4.81 -3.80
N PHE A 86 -7.10 -4.86 -4.33
CA PHE A 86 -6.56 -3.75 -5.12
C PHE A 86 -7.48 -3.34 -6.27
N LYS A 87 -7.92 -4.30 -7.07
CA LYS A 87 -8.76 -4.01 -8.24
C LYS A 87 -10.16 -3.51 -7.88
N ASP A 88 -10.62 -3.83 -6.68
CA ASP A 88 -11.92 -3.35 -6.22
C ASP A 88 -11.89 -1.86 -5.92
N HIS A 89 -10.71 -1.32 -5.64
CA HIS A 89 -10.52 0.06 -5.22
C HIS A 89 -9.87 0.94 -6.30
N GLN A 90 -9.41 0.34 -7.40
CA GLN A 90 -8.64 1.08 -8.40
C GLN A 90 -9.21 0.88 -9.80
N HIS A 91 -9.23 1.98 -10.54
CA HIS A 91 -9.52 1.93 -11.97
C HIS A 91 -8.17 1.79 -12.70
N ILE A 92 -7.94 0.63 -13.30
CA ILE A 92 -6.66 0.34 -13.94
C ILE A 92 -6.69 0.77 -15.39
N ASN A 93 -5.71 1.60 -15.78
CA ASN A 93 -5.54 2.01 -17.17
C ASN A 93 -5.14 0.76 -17.99
N PRO A 94 -5.89 0.40 -19.06
CA PRO A 94 -5.55 -0.77 -19.87
C PRO A 94 -4.15 -0.71 -20.48
N ARG A 95 -3.57 0.47 -20.58
CA ARG A 95 -2.22 0.66 -21.12
C ARG A 95 -1.12 0.49 -20.09
N GLU A 96 -1.47 0.30 -18.82
CA GLU A 96 -0.46 0.11 -17.78
C GLU A 96 0.28 -1.20 -18.00
N LYS A 97 1.62 -1.16 -17.84
CA LYS A 97 2.43 -2.36 -17.98
C LYS A 97 2.14 -3.34 -16.84
N ASP A 98 2.27 -4.64 -17.14
CA ASP A 98 1.95 -5.70 -16.19
C ASP A 98 2.82 -5.69 -14.95
N SER A 99 4.05 -5.26 -15.06
CA SER A 99 5.00 -5.36 -13.96
C SER A 99 5.68 -4.02 -13.69
N ALA A 100 5.94 -3.81 -12.42
CA ALA A 100 6.74 -2.68 -12.00
C ALA A 100 8.22 -2.92 -12.31
#